data_5fa58dee640a95bb7980ceba6112fddd
#
_entry.id   5fa58dee640a95bb7980ceba6112fddd
#
_cell.length_a   1.000
_cell.length_b   1.000
_cell.length_c   1.000
_cell.angle_alpha   90.00
_cell.angle_beta   90.00
_cell.angle_gamma   90.00
#
_symmetry.space_group_name_H-M   'P 1'
#
loop_
_entity.id
_entity.type
_entity.pdbx_description
1 polymer ?
#
loop_
_entity_poly.entity_id
_entity_poly.type
_entity_poly.pdbx_seq_one_letter_code
_entity_poly.pdbx_strand_id
1 'polypeptide(L)'
;KGFYVSPINNKTPFIPAKMIHKPSIKKESYWCDFSSNQTPANLFPFTTWSKLMKDVLNEHQSELMVNPPVGGIYELREAISQHLKEFRNMDVEPERIIIGAGTEYLYGLLVQLLGFDLLYAVENPGYNKILDVYSSLEVKCVPIDMDEQGILVNQLEDLDVDIAHISPSHHFPTGIIMPITRRYELLGWANKKEHRYIIEDDYDSEF
;
A
#
# COMPACT_ATOMS: atom_id res chain seq x y z
N LYS A 1 -0.37 -0.94 -41.81
CA LYS A 1 0.95 -0.71 -41.16
C LYS A 1 1.09 -1.79 -40.11
N GLY A 2 2.08 -2.68 -40.25
CA GLY A 2 2.35 -3.79 -39.33
C GLY A 2 3.70 -3.62 -38.66
N PHE A 3 3.91 -4.31 -37.53
CA PHE A 3 5.22 -4.41 -36.91
C PHE A 3 6.01 -5.51 -37.59
N TYR A 4 7.27 -5.22 -37.89
CA TYR A 4 8.20 -6.19 -38.50
C TYR A 4 9.25 -6.57 -37.48
N VAL A 5 9.50 -7.88 -37.34
CA VAL A 5 10.60 -8.38 -36.51
C VAL A 5 11.88 -8.28 -37.32
N SER A 6 12.85 -7.55 -36.83
CA SER A 6 14.18 -7.49 -37.45
C SER A 6 14.83 -8.89 -37.44
N PRO A 7 15.55 -9.28 -38.53
CA PRO A 7 16.27 -10.55 -38.53
C PRO A 7 17.33 -10.55 -37.45
N ILE A 8 17.23 -11.50 -36.52
CA ILE A 8 18.26 -11.73 -35.50
C ILE A 8 19.50 -12.30 -36.16
N ASN A 9 20.60 -11.62 -36.03
CA ASN A 9 21.89 -12.09 -36.59
C ASN A 9 22.41 -13.22 -35.72
N ASN A 10 22.17 -14.48 -36.13
CA ASN A 10 22.47 -15.71 -35.41
C ASN A 10 23.99 -16.00 -35.22
N LYS A 11 24.86 -14.99 -35.36
CA LYS A 11 26.30 -15.17 -35.23
C LYS A 11 26.86 -15.07 -33.81
N THR A 12 26.05 -14.68 -32.85
CA THR A 12 26.45 -14.75 -31.44
C THR A 12 26.06 -16.12 -30.89
N PRO A 13 27.03 -16.96 -30.47
CA PRO A 13 26.70 -18.23 -29.87
C PRO A 13 25.91 -17.98 -28.61
N PHE A 14 24.71 -18.57 -28.50
CA PHE A 14 23.93 -18.59 -27.29
C PHE A 14 24.74 -19.29 -26.20
N ILE A 15 25.37 -18.53 -25.34
CA ILE A 15 25.99 -19.07 -24.13
C ILE A 15 24.84 -19.21 -23.11
N PRO A 16 24.38 -20.45 -22.80
CA PRO A 16 23.34 -20.63 -21.82
C PRO A 16 23.83 -20.03 -20.51
N ALA A 17 23.07 -19.12 -19.96
CA ALA A 17 23.35 -18.55 -18.65
C ALA A 17 23.51 -19.71 -17.67
N LYS A 18 24.65 -19.76 -16.97
CA LYS A 18 24.90 -20.76 -15.95
C LYS A 18 23.74 -20.68 -14.95
N MET A 19 22.97 -21.76 -14.81
CA MET A 19 21.91 -21.81 -13.82
C MET A 19 22.50 -21.44 -12.46
N ILE A 20 22.15 -20.28 -11.97
CA ILE A 20 22.49 -19.90 -10.60
C ILE A 20 21.62 -20.79 -9.72
N HIS A 21 22.22 -21.85 -9.17
CA HIS A 21 21.56 -22.60 -8.10
C HIS A 21 21.21 -21.60 -6.99
N LYS A 22 19.92 -21.30 -6.83
CA LYS A 22 19.47 -20.59 -5.63
C LYS A 22 19.97 -21.41 -4.44
N PRO A 23 20.75 -20.83 -3.52
CA PRO A 23 21.13 -21.54 -2.33
C PRO A 23 19.85 -22.03 -1.64
N SER A 24 19.80 -23.31 -1.30
CA SER A 24 18.70 -23.84 -0.48
C SER A 24 18.78 -23.13 0.86
N ILE A 25 17.87 -22.20 1.09
CA ILE A 25 17.72 -21.56 2.41
C ILE A 25 17.31 -22.72 3.33
N LYS A 26 18.22 -23.13 4.23
CA LYS A 26 17.86 -24.04 5.31
C LYS A 26 16.79 -23.32 6.13
N LYS A 27 15.56 -23.83 6.10
CA LYS A 27 14.51 -23.39 7.00
C LYS A 27 14.94 -23.79 8.40
N GLU A 28 15.40 -22.83 9.17
CA GLU A 28 15.58 -23.00 10.61
C GLU A 28 14.18 -23.20 11.23
N SER A 29 14.06 -24.18 12.08
CA SER A 29 12.80 -24.43 12.79
C SER A 29 12.79 -23.63 14.08
N TYR A 30 12.02 -22.56 14.09
CA TYR A 30 11.80 -21.75 15.28
C TYR A 30 10.55 -22.23 16.02
N TRP A 31 10.54 -22.09 17.34
CA TRP A 31 9.33 -22.32 18.14
C TRP A 31 8.21 -21.34 17.77
N CYS A 32 8.58 -20.10 17.42
CA CYS A 32 7.69 -19.08 16.91
C CYS A 32 8.44 -18.27 15.86
N ASP A 33 7.87 -18.12 14.68
CA ASP A 33 8.46 -17.35 13.58
C ASP A 33 7.55 -16.15 13.23
N PHE A 34 8.02 -14.96 13.54
CA PHE A 34 7.34 -13.69 13.23
C PHE A 34 7.90 -13.03 11.97
N SER A 35 8.81 -13.68 11.24
CA SER A 35 9.44 -13.11 10.04
C SER A 35 8.55 -13.17 8.81
N SER A 36 7.48 -13.97 8.83
CA SER A 36 6.56 -14.13 7.71
C SER A 36 5.14 -13.74 8.11
N ASN A 37 4.53 -12.84 7.32
CA ASN A 37 3.12 -12.47 7.46
C ASN A 37 2.22 -13.60 6.91
N GLN A 38 2.27 -14.78 7.55
CA GLN A 38 1.49 -15.94 7.12
C GLN A 38 0.30 -16.16 8.05
N THR A 39 -0.89 -16.19 7.46
CA THR A 39 -2.09 -16.60 8.17
C THR A 39 -2.21 -18.13 8.10
N PRO A 40 -2.50 -18.82 9.23
CA PRO A 40 -2.78 -20.24 9.23
C PRO A 40 -3.95 -20.57 8.29
N ALA A 41 -3.78 -21.57 7.42
CA ALA A 41 -4.77 -21.93 6.39
C ALA A 41 -6.16 -22.28 6.97
N ASN A 42 -6.22 -22.77 8.20
CA ASN A 42 -7.48 -23.11 8.87
C ASN A 42 -8.30 -21.88 9.31
N LEU A 43 -7.72 -20.68 9.33
CA LEU A 43 -8.43 -19.43 9.63
C LEU A 43 -9.07 -18.80 8.38
N PHE A 44 -8.65 -19.21 7.19
CA PHE A 44 -9.21 -18.66 5.96
C PHE A 44 -10.47 -19.44 5.51
N PRO A 45 -11.59 -18.78 5.22
CA PRO A 45 -12.86 -19.44 4.88
C PRO A 45 -12.90 -19.91 3.41
N PHE A 46 -12.05 -20.88 3.04
CA PHE A 46 -11.91 -21.36 1.66
C PHE A 46 -13.22 -21.82 1.01
N THR A 47 -14.13 -22.40 1.77
CA THR A 47 -15.42 -22.87 1.26
C THR A 47 -16.27 -21.70 0.77
N THR A 48 -16.38 -20.64 1.57
CA THR A 48 -17.11 -19.42 1.22
C THR A 48 -16.44 -18.72 0.03
N TRP A 49 -15.12 -18.57 0.06
CA TRP A 49 -14.34 -17.99 -1.02
C TRP A 49 -14.57 -18.72 -2.35
N SER A 50 -14.44 -20.06 -2.33
CA SER A 50 -14.62 -20.90 -3.52
C SER A 50 -16.04 -20.80 -4.10
N LYS A 51 -17.06 -20.70 -3.23
CA LYS A 51 -18.44 -20.50 -3.68
C LYS A 51 -18.61 -19.16 -4.38
N LEU A 52 -18.19 -18.06 -3.74
CA LEU A 52 -18.27 -16.71 -4.32
C LEU A 52 -17.54 -16.61 -5.67
N MET A 53 -16.34 -17.20 -5.76
CA MET A 53 -15.58 -17.23 -7.02
C MET A 53 -16.35 -17.95 -8.14
N LYS A 54 -17.01 -19.08 -7.82
CA LYS A 54 -17.81 -19.81 -8.82
C LYS A 54 -19.04 -19.03 -9.25
N ASP A 55 -19.71 -18.37 -8.32
CA ASP A 55 -20.90 -17.57 -8.60
C ASP A 55 -20.52 -16.41 -9.56
N VAL A 56 -19.49 -15.65 -9.26
CA VAL A 56 -18.97 -14.57 -10.11
C VAL A 56 -18.55 -15.07 -11.49
N LEU A 57 -17.82 -16.19 -11.57
CA LEU A 57 -17.40 -16.77 -12.84
C LEU A 57 -18.56 -17.26 -13.71
N ASN A 58 -19.69 -17.65 -13.12
CA ASN A 58 -20.85 -18.11 -13.85
C ASN A 58 -21.75 -16.96 -14.29
N GLU A 59 -21.89 -15.93 -13.48
CA GLU A 59 -22.86 -14.85 -13.68
C GLU A 59 -22.30 -13.68 -14.50
N HIS A 60 -20.97 -13.42 -14.40
CA HIS A 60 -20.32 -12.22 -14.95
C HIS A 60 -19.27 -12.51 -16.03
N GLN A 61 -19.41 -13.61 -16.79
CA GLN A 61 -18.39 -14.06 -17.77
C GLN A 61 -17.99 -12.97 -18.78
N SER A 62 -18.96 -12.28 -19.35
CA SER A 62 -18.71 -11.23 -20.35
C SER A 62 -18.00 -10.01 -19.75
N GLU A 63 -18.35 -9.64 -18.54
CA GLU A 63 -17.78 -8.49 -17.83
C GLU A 63 -16.33 -8.76 -17.43
N LEU A 64 -16.04 -10.01 -17.01
CA LEU A 64 -14.67 -10.43 -16.65
C LEU A 64 -13.70 -10.43 -17.84
N MET A 65 -14.19 -10.44 -19.08
CA MET A 65 -13.38 -10.39 -20.30
C MET A 65 -13.11 -8.98 -20.81
N VAL A 66 -13.63 -7.97 -20.13
CA VAL A 66 -13.42 -6.55 -20.47
C VAL A 66 -12.42 -5.94 -19.52
N ASN A 67 -11.57 -5.02 -20.03
CA ASN A 67 -10.68 -4.26 -19.17
C ASN A 67 -11.48 -3.42 -18.18
N PRO A 68 -11.15 -3.47 -16.87
CA PRO A 68 -11.85 -2.63 -15.90
C PRO A 68 -11.60 -1.16 -16.17
N PRO A 69 -12.53 -0.28 -15.76
CA PRO A 69 -12.32 1.16 -15.81
C PRO A 69 -11.08 1.58 -15.01
N VAL A 70 -10.48 2.73 -15.38
CA VAL A 70 -9.42 3.35 -14.57
C VAL A 70 -9.97 3.62 -13.16
N GLY A 71 -9.26 3.13 -12.15
CA GLY A 71 -9.69 3.23 -10.76
C GLY A 71 -10.52 2.04 -10.25
N GLY A 72 -10.79 1.02 -11.08
CA GLY A 72 -11.48 -0.21 -10.70
C GLY A 72 -12.97 -0.22 -11.04
N ILE A 73 -13.61 -1.38 -10.93
CA ILE A 73 -15.02 -1.55 -11.24
C ILE A 73 -15.91 -0.75 -10.28
N TYR A 74 -17.01 -0.19 -10.83
CA TYR A 74 -17.87 0.74 -10.08
C TYR A 74 -18.53 0.06 -8.87
N GLU A 75 -19.02 -1.14 -9.06
CA GLU A 75 -19.72 -1.94 -8.04
C GLU A 75 -18.85 -2.17 -6.79
N LEU A 76 -17.54 -2.41 -6.98
CA LEU A 76 -16.62 -2.55 -5.85
C LEU A 76 -16.40 -1.21 -5.15
N ARG A 77 -16.24 -0.12 -5.90
CA ARG A 77 -16.09 1.22 -5.33
C ARG A 77 -17.33 1.67 -4.58
N GLU A 78 -18.51 1.36 -5.10
CA GLU A 78 -19.80 1.62 -4.45
C GLU A 78 -19.93 0.81 -3.14
N ALA A 79 -19.60 -0.48 -3.16
CA ALA A 79 -19.58 -1.32 -1.95
C ALA A 79 -18.61 -0.80 -0.89
N ILE A 80 -17.42 -0.32 -1.28
CA ILE A 80 -16.45 0.30 -0.37
C ILE A 80 -17.00 1.62 0.18
N SER A 81 -17.62 2.47 -0.64
CA SER A 81 -18.27 3.71 -0.22
C SER A 81 -19.33 3.45 0.86
N GLN A 82 -20.20 2.47 0.62
CA GLN A 82 -21.22 2.08 1.57
C GLN A 82 -20.61 1.53 2.87
N HIS A 83 -19.60 0.68 2.79
CA HIS A 83 -18.88 0.15 3.95
C HIS A 83 -18.26 1.27 4.80
N LEU A 84 -17.56 2.23 4.18
CA LEU A 84 -16.98 3.38 4.85
C LEU A 84 -18.04 4.22 5.57
N LYS A 85 -19.22 4.39 4.95
CA LYS A 85 -20.33 5.11 5.56
C LYS A 85 -20.92 4.39 6.77
N GLU A 86 -21.14 3.08 6.65
CA GLU A 86 -21.77 2.26 7.70
C GLU A 86 -20.85 2.05 8.92
N PHE A 87 -19.56 1.78 8.69
CA PHE A 87 -18.63 1.41 9.75
C PHE A 87 -17.81 2.57 10.31
N ARG A 88 -17.58 3.64 9.50
CA ARG A 88 -16.72 4.77 9.88
C ARG A 88 -17.41 6.12 9.84
N ASN A 89 -18.67 6.15 9.42
CA ASN A 89 -19.41 7.40 9.17
C ASN A 89 -18.67 8.35 8.21
N MET A 90 -17.93 7.78 7.25
CA MET A 90 -17.23 8.52 6.19
C MET A 90 -18.10 8.54 4.94
N ASP A 91 -18.49 9.71 4.48
CA ASP A 91 -19.27 9.91 3.27
C ASP A 91 -18.31 10.17 2.11
N VAL A 92 -17.95 9.10 1.39
CA VAL A 92 -16.99 9.11 0.28
C VAL A 92 -17.70 8.65 -0.99
N GLU A 93 -17.71 9.49 -2.02
CA GLU A 93 -18.29 9.14 -3.31
C GLU A 93 -17.45 8.05 -4.01
N PRO A 94 -18.07 7.08 -4.72
CA PRO A 94 -17.34 6.02 -5.42
C PRO A 94 -16.27 6.54 -6.40
N GLU A 95 -16.46 7.74 -6.97
CA GLU A 95 -15.55 8.42 -7.87
C GLU A 95 -14.23 8.83 -7.19
N ARG A 96 -14.22 8.94 -5.87
CA ARG A 96 -13.03 9.25 -5.06
C ARG A 96 -12.27 8.02 -4.59
N ILE A 97 -12.76 6.83 -4.95
CA ILE A 97 -12.17 5.55 -4.57
C ILE A 97 -11.38 4.99 -5.74
N ILE A 98 -10.13 4.64 -5.50
CA ILE A 98 -9.24 4.03 -6.49
C ILE A 98 -8.85 2.63 -6.00
N ILE A 99 -9.10 1.63 -6.83
CA ILE A 99 -8.68 0.25 -6.57
C ILE A 99 -7.33 0.01 -7.23
N GLY A 100 -6.38 -0.48 -6.44
CA GLY A 100 -5.02 -0.77 -6.91
C GLY A 100 -4.57 -2.19 -6.59
N ALA A 101 -3.52 -2.61 -7.26
CA ALA A 101 -2.91 -3.94 -7.08
C ALA A 101 -1.96 -3.98 -5.87
N GLY A 102 -2.46 -3.61 -4.70
CA GLY A 102 -1.70 -3.56 -3.45
C GLY A 102 -1.20 -2.15 -3.09
N THR A 103 -0.78 -2.00 -1.83
CA THR A 103 -0.42 -0.70 -1.25
C THR A 103 0.82 -0.08 -1.91
N GLU A 104 1.83 -0.88 -2.28
CA GLU A 104 3.03 -0.38 -2.97
C GLU A 104 2.69 0.34 -4.30
N TYR A 105 1.74 -0.23 -5.06
CA TYR A 105 1.24 0.41 -6.28
C TYR A 105 0.50 1.72 -5.98
N LEU A 106 -0.34 1.72 -4.94
CA LEU A 106 -1.10 2.90 -4.53
C LEU A 106 -0.19 4.02 -4.02
N TYR A 107 0.89 3.70 -3.28
CA TYR A 107 1.89 4.71 -2.88
C TYR A 107 2.55 5.36 -4.09
N GLY A 108 2.86 4.56 -5.12
CA GLY A 108 3.39 5.10 -6.38
C GLY A 108 2.40 6.04 -7.08
N LEU A 109 1.11 5.76 -7.06
CA LEU A 109 0.07 6.65 -7.60
C LEU A 109 -0.05 7.93 -6.76
N LEU A 110 0.03 7.82 -5.43
CA LEU A 110 -0.01 8.99 -4.55
C LEU A 110 1.17 9.93 -4.80
N VAL A 111 2.38 9.39 -4.99
CA VAL A 111 3.56 10.22 -5.35
C VAL A 111 3.35 10.93 -6.68
N GLN A 112 2.82 10.25 -7.69
CA GLN A 112 2.52 10.87 -8.99
C GLN A 112 1.44 11.96 -8.89
N LEU A 113 0.49 11.80 -7.99
CA LEU A 113 -0.59 12.77 -7.76
C LEU A 113 -0.12 13.98 -6.95
N LEU A 114 0.60 13.74 -5.86
CA LEU A 114 0.99 14.79 -4.90
C LEU A 114 2.23 15.55 -5.34
N GLY A 115 3.24 14.84 -5.85
CA GLY A 115 4.46 15.44 -6.41
C GLY A 115 5.74 14.73 -5.98
N PHE A 116 6.71 14.69 -6.89
CA PHE A 116 8.04 14.09 -6.69
C PHE A 116 9.01 15.02 -5.95
N ASP A 117 8.80 16.33 -6.02
CA ASP A 117 9.70 17.34 -5.44
C ASP A 117 9.39 17.64 -3.97
N LEU A 118 8.34 17.05 -3.41
CA LEU A 118 7.90 17.27 -2.04
C LEU A 118 8.73 16.45 -1.06
N LEU A 119 8.77 16.90 0.20
CA LEU A 119 9.41 16.18 1.30
C LEU A 119 8.40 15.29 1.99
N TYR A 120 8.57 13.99 1.83
CA TYR A 120 7.79 12.96 2.52
C TYR A 120 8.42 12.62 3.87
N ALA A 121 7.59 12.30 4.84
CA ALA A 121 8.00 11.80 6.14
C ALA A 121 7.30 10.47 6.44
N VAL A 122 8.03 9.56 7.09
CA VAL A 122 7.52 8.27 7.55
C VAL A 122 7.88 8.06 9.01
N GLU A 123 7.14 7.22 9.69
CA GLU A 123 7.36 6.86 11.09
C GLU A 123 8.65 6.03 11.27
N ASN A 124 9.39 6.31 12.36
CA ASN A 124 10.63 5.59 12.73
C ASN A 124 10.59 5.21 14.22
N PRO A 125 10.58 3.91 14.59
CA PRO A 125 10.57 2.75 13.68
C PRO A 125 9.28 2.67 12.86
N GLY A 126 9.32 2.09 11.67
CA GLY A 126 8.16 1.97 10.78
C GLY A 126 8.30 0.79 9.80
N TYR A 127 7.35 0.69 8.87
CA TYR A 127 7.37 -0.35 7.86
C TYR A 127 8.38 -0.01 6.75
N ASN A 128 9.51 -0.71 6.75
CA ASN A 128 10.65 -0.41 5.87
C ASN A 128 10.29 -0.37 4.37
N LYS A 129 9.30 -1.15 3.94
CA LYS A 129 8.89 -1.15 2.52
C LYS A 129 8.35 0.19 2.03
N ILE A 130 7.80 1.03 2.91
CA ILE A 130 7.36 2.37 2.54
C ILE A 130 8.57 3.20 2.11
N LEU A 131 9.66 3.15 2.91
CA LEU A 131 10.92 3.81 2.55
C LEU A 131 11.52 3.27 1.25
N ASP A 132 11.47 1.95 1.04
CA ASP A 132 11.96 1.32 -0.19
C ASP A 132 11.18 1.82 -1.43
N VAL A 133 9.86 1.94 -1.32
CA VAL A 133 9.02 2.47 -2.40
C VAL A 133 9.37 3.92 -2.70
N TYR A 134 9.43 4.78 -1.68
CA TYR A 134 9.79 6.20 -1.86
C TYR A 134 11.21 6.36 -2.42
N SER A 135 12.15 5.56 -1.95
CA SER A 135 13.52 5.54 -2.48
C SER A 135 13.55 5.10 -3.94
N SER A 136 12.76 4.09 -4.32
CA SER A 136 12.69 3.62 -5.71
C SER A 136 12.09 4.65 -6.67
N LEU A 137 11.27 5.56 -6.16
CA LEU A 137 10.66 6.66 -6.89
C LEU A 137 11.52 7.93 -6.86
N GLU A 138 12.70 7.87 -6.22
CA GLU A 138 13.63 9.00 -6.08
C GLU A 138 13.03 10.24 -5.38
N VAL A 139 11.98 10.04 -4.57
CA VAL A 139 11.41 11.13 -3.76
C VAL A 139 12.19 11.32 -2.46
N LYS A 140 12.27 12.56 -2.01
CA LYS A 140 12.89 12.88 -0.72
C LYS A 140 12.00 12.36 0.40
N CYS A 141 12.53 11.46 1.23
CA CYS A 141 11.80 10.91 2.35
C CYS A 141 12.69 10.90 3.61
N VAL A 142 12.14 11.38 4.72
CA VAL A 142 12.83 11.44 6.01
C VAL A 142 12.10 10.60 7.05
N PRO A 143 12.84 9.81 7.85
CA PRO A 143 12.26 9.15 9.00
C PRO A 143 12.06 10.15 10.13
N ILE A 144 10.91 10.10 10.77
CA ILE A 144 10.55 10.94 11.94
C ILE A 144 10.40 10.03 13.14
N ASP A 145 11.01 10.41 14.23
CA ASP A 145 10.96 9.64 15.47
C ASP A 145 9.56 9.59 16.06
N MET A 146 9.34 8.58 16.88
CA MET A 146 8.07 8.33 17.55
C MET A 146 8.25 8.32 19.07
N ASP A 147 7.22 8.72 19.77
CA ASP A 147 7.03 8.48 21.19
C ASP A 147 5.92 7.44 21.46
N GLU A 148 5.48 7.31 22.70
CA GLU A 148 4.39 6.39 23.09
C GLU A 148 3.02 6.74 22.46
N GLN A 149 2.89 7.89 21.82
CA GLN A 149 1.67 8.38 21.19
C GLN A 149 1.74 8.40 19.65
N GLY A 150 2.86 8.01 19.06
CA GLY A 150 3.09 8.00 17.62
C GLY A 150 4.11 9.04 17.16
N ILE A 151 4.03 9.44 15.89
CA ILE A 151 4.99 10.35 15.25
C ILE A 151 5.13 11.70 15.99
N LEU A 152 6.35 12.22 16.09
CA LEU A 152 6.64 13.51 16.70
C LEU A 152 6.33 14.67 15.75
N VAL A 153 5.21 15.34 15.97
CA VAL A 153 4.69 16.41 15.11
C VAL A 153 5.62 17.63 15.04
N ASN A 154 6.34 17.94 16.11
CA ASN A 154 7.33 19.01 16.12
C ASN A 154 8.46 18.77 15.10
N GLN A 155 8.92 17.53 14.92
CA GLN A 155 9.94 17.22 13.92
C GLN A 155 9.42 17.41 12.48
N LEU A 156 8.14 17.14 12.23
CA LEU A 156 7.52 17.45 10.92
C LEU A 156 7.56 18.95 10.63
N GLU A 157 7.39 19.76 11.65
CA GLU A 157 7.43 21.22 11.54
C GLU A 157 8.86 21.75 11.34
N ASP A 158 9.79 21.28 12.16
CA ASP A 158 11.22 21.69 12.16
C ASP A 158 11.90 21.36 10.81
N LEU A 159 11.52 20.25 10.18
CA LEU A 159 12.04 19.81 8.87
C LEU A 159 11.24 20.37 7.68
N ASP A 160 10.20 21.15 7.92
CA ASP A 160 9.27 21.69 6.90
C ASP A 160 8.74 20.59 5.96
N VAL A 161 8.29 19.47 6.54
CA VAL A 161 7.72 18.34 5.81
C VAL A 161 6.43 18.75 5.08
N ASP A 162 6.25 18.25 3.87
CA ASP A 162 5.04 18.46 3.08
C ASP A 162 4.02 17.33 3.25
N ILE A 163 4.48 16.08 3.34
CA ILE A 163 3.61 14.91 3.39
C ILE A 163 4.02 13.99 4.54
N ALA A 164 3.11 13.72 5.46
CA ALA A 164 3.30 12.75 6.54
C ALA A 164 2.56 11.45 6.21
N HIS A 165 3.28 10.33 6.10
CA HIS A 165 2.72 9.00 5.90
C HIS A 165 2.77 8.23 7.22
N ILE A 166 1.62 7.90 7.77
CA ILE A 166 1.43 7.37 9.12
C ILE A 166 0.48 6.18 9.15
N SER A 167 0.58 5.36 10.21
CA SER A 167 -0.32 4.23 10.49
C SER A 167 -0.98 4.43 11.87
N PRO A 168 -1.99 5.30 12.00
CA PRO A 168 -2.46 5.78 13.31
C PRO A 168 -3.37 4.78 14.03
N SER A 169 -3.97 3.82 13.33
CA SER A 169 -4.90 2.85 13.92
C SER A 169 -4.18 1.68 14.55
N HIS A 170 -3.09 1.22 13.93
CA HIS A 170 -2.32 0.07 14.37
C HIS A 170 -0.90 0.14 13.81
N HIS A 171 -0.03 0.87 14.50
CA HIS A 171 1.31 1.10 13.98
C HIS A 171 2.16 -0.18 13.96
N PHE A 172 2.71 -0.53 12.80
CA PHE A 172 3.70 -1.61 12.70
C PHE A 172 5.13 -1.04 12.68
N PRO A 173 6.08 -1.58 13.50
CA PRO A 173 5.98 -2.81 14.30
C PRO A 173 5.62 -2.61 15.77
N THR A 174 5.32 -1.40 16.22
CA THR A 174 5.22 -1.10 17.66
C THR A 174 3.87 -1.46 18.30
N GLY A 175 2.79 -1.57 17.49
CA GLY A 175 1.43 -1.79 17.97
C GLY A 175 0.81 -0.55 18.63
N ILE A 176 1.43 0.63 18.50
CA ILE A 176 0.89 1.88 19.04
C ILE A 176 -0.41 2.22 18.32
N ILE A 177 -1.43 2.59 19.08
CA ILE A 177 -2.65 3.23 18.60
C ILE A 177 -2.54 4.72 18.90
N MET A 178 -2.51 5.53 17.87
CA MET A 178 -2.36 6.98 18.01
C MET A 178 -3.58 7.59 18.72
N PRO A 179 -3.38 8.25 19.88
CA PRO A 179 -4.48 8.86 20.60
C PRO A 179 -5.05 10.07 19.85
N ILE A 180 -6.30 10.40 20.15
CA ILE A 180 -7.02 11.50 19.49
C ILE A 180 -6.30 12.85 19.58
N THR A 181 -5.60 13.09 20.68
CA THR A 181 -4.81 14.31 20.88
C THR A 181 -3.73 14.45 19.83
N ARG A 182 -2.95 13.39 19.57
CA ARG A 182 -1.89 13.39 18.55
C ARG A 182 -2.48 13.52 17.14
N ARG A 183 -3.64 12.90 16.88
CA ARG A 183 -4.36 13.08 15.59
C ARG A 183 -4.75 14.55 15.38
N TYR A 184 -5.21 15.24 16.41
CA TYR A 184 -5.49 16.68 16.33
C TYR A 184 -4.23 17.53 16.14
N GLU A 185 -3.11 17.17 16.75
CA GLU A 185 -1.83 17.85 16.51
C GLU A 185 -1.40 17.72 15.03
N LEU A 186 -1.53 16.52 14.44
CA LEU A 186 -1.25 16.27 13.02
C LEU A 186 -2.18 17.07 12.09
N LEU A 187 -3.48 17.06 12.37
CA LEU A 187 -4.43 17.89 11.62
C LEU A 187 -4.10 19.39 11.75
N GLY A 188 -3.71 19.84 12.95
CA GLY A 188 -3.22 21.18 13.18
C GLY A 188 -1.97 21.50 12.38
N TRP A 189 -1.02 20.58 12.33
CA TRP A 189 0.19 20.71 11.50
C TRP A 189 -0.15 20.82 10.00
N ALA A 190 -1.02 19.95 9.49
CA ALA A 190 -1.41 19.97 8.08
C ALA A 190 -2.12 21.26 7.70
N ASN A 191 -2.97 21.81 8.59
CA ASN A 191 -3.71 23.06 8.34
C ASN A 191 -2.86 24.34 8.38
N LYS A 192 -1.62 24.29 8.89
CA LYS A 192 -0.75 25.48 8.97
C LYS A 192 -0.18 25.93 7.63
N LYS A 193 -0.11 25.04 6.65
CA LYS A 193 0.49 25.32 5.32
C LYS A 193 -0.37 24.66 4.24
N GLU A 194 -0.65 25.40 3.17
CA GLU A 194 -1.27 24.83 1.98
C GLU A 194 -0.39 23.73 1.39
N HIS A 195 -1.02 22.73 0.80
CA HIS A 195 -0.36 21.57 0.18
C HIS A 195 0.38 20.63 1.15
N ARG A 196 0.12 20.70 2.45
CA ARG A 196 0.46 19.62 3.38
C ARG A 196 -0.61 18.54 3.36
N TYR A 197 -0.18 17.29 3.30
CA TYR A 197 -1.07 16.14 3.30
C TYR A 197 -0.67 15.11 4.35
N ILE A 198 -1.65 14.38 4.84
CA ILE A 198 -1.47 13.21 5.68
C ILE A 198 -1.94 12.00 4.87
N ILE A 199 -1.05 11.02 4.66
CA ILE A 199 -1.39 9.70 4.13
C ILE A 199 -1.59 8.79 5.32
N GLU A 200 -2.79 8.27 5.48
CA GLU A 200 -3.14 7.31 6.52
C GLU A 200 -3.14 5.90 5.94
N ASP A 201 -2.20 5.07 6.38
CA ASP A 201 -2.14 3.65 6.03
C ASP A 201 -2.89 2.83 7.08
N ASP A 202 -4.07 2.39 6.71
CA ASP A 202 -5.03 1.73 7.59
C ASP A 202 -5.32 0.32 7.04
N TYR A 203 -4.43 -0.62 7.34
CA TYR A 203 -4.37 -1.93 6.72
C TYR A 203 -5.19 -3.01 7.45
N ASP A 204 -5.67 -2.77 8.68
CA ASP A 204 -6.32 -3.75 9.54
C ASP A 204 -7.49 -3.21 10.38
N SER A 205 -8.07 -2.12 9.98
CA SER A 205 -9.11 -1.41 10.74
C SER A 205 -10.45 -2.15 10.86
N GLU A 206 -10.64 -3.22 10.14
CA GLU A 206 -11.81 -4.10 10.23
C GLU A 206 -11.68 -5.19 11.30
N PHE A 207 -10.55 -5.27 12.02
CA PHE A 207 -10.27 -6.26 13.06
C PHE A 207 -10.25 -5.69 14.47
#